data_473cecb56fbb790b11cda81163286c45
#
_entry.id   473cecb56fbb790b11cda81163286c45
#
_cell.length_a   1.000
_cell.length_b   1.000
_cell.length_c   1.000
_cell.angle_alpha   90.00
_cell.angle_beta   90.00
_cell.angle_gamma   90.00
#
_symmetry.space_group_name_H-M   'P 1'
#
loop_
_entity.id
_entity.type
_entity.pdbx_description
1 polymer ?
#
loop_
_entity_poly.entity_id
_entity_poly.type
_entity_poly.pdbx_seq_one_letter_code
_entity_poly.pdbx_strand_id
1 'polypeptide(L)'
;MAANQAETQSADFVISRVFDAPRKLVWAAFTEAERMKEWWGPKGFTVVASKMDLRPGGTYHYGLKAPNGSAMWGKFVFREIKAPERMVFINSFSDEAGGITRHPMAPTWPLEMLSIFTFEEEPGGKTKLAIRWAPHNATAEEHKTFDASHDNMRQGWGGTLEQLTAYLAKNKS
;
A
#
# COMPACT_ATOMS: atom_id res chain seq x y z
N MET A 1 29.08 -5.26 12.12
CA MET A 1 28.74 -6.64 12.15
C MET A 1 27.46 -6.90 11.39
N ALA A 2 27.64 -7.17 10.11
CA ALA A 2 26.51 -7.36 9.22
C ALA A 2 25.60 -8.53 9.62
N ALA A 3 26.19 -9.58 10.18
CA ALA A 3 25.43 -10.77 10.60
C ALA A 3 24.38 -10.46 11.66
N ASN A 4 24.70 -9.58 12.59
CA ASN A 4 23.77 -9.25 13.68
C ASN A 4 22.58 -8.42 13.19
N GLN A 5 22.80 -7.60 12.16
CA GLN A 5 21.72 -6.81 11.58
C GLN A 5 20.73 -7.69 10.84
N ALA A 6 21.22 -8.72 10.15
CA ALA A 6 20.35 -9.65 9.44
C ALA A 6 19.45 -10.45 10.40
N GLU A 7 19.95 -10.76 11.59
CA GLU A 7 19.19 -11.52 12.59
C GLU A 7 18.09 -10.70 13.25
N THR A 8 18.20 -9.37 13.24
CA THR A 8 17.21 -8.50 13.89
C THR A 8 16.17 -7.97 12.93
N GLN A 9 16.35 -8.21 11.62
CA GLN A 9 15.39 -7.76 10.64
C GLN A 9 14.31 -8.80 10.41
N SER A 10 13.08 -8.31 10.32
CA SER A 10 11.95 -9.16 9.96
C SER A 10 12.03 -9.53 8.48
N ALA A 11 11.42 -10.65 8.14
CA ALA A 11 11.25 -11.03 6.74
C ALA A 11 10.29 -10.06 6.06
N ASP A 12 10.64 -9.61 4.87
CA ASP A 12 9.76 -8.75 4.10
C ASP A 12 8.46 -9.49 3.76
N PHE A 13 7.36 -8.75 3.79
CA PHE A 13 6.11 -9.27 3.28
C PHE A 13 6.07 -9.00 1.77
N VAL A 14 5.81 -10.03 0.98
CA VAL A 14 5.73 -9.90 -0.48
C VAL A 14 4.43 -10.52 -0.96
N ILE A 15 3.70 -9.79 -1.79
CA ILE A 15 2.51 -10.29 -2.46
C ILE A 15 2.54 -9.82 -3.90
N SER A 16 2.13 -10.68 -4.83
CA SER A 16 2.05 -10.31 -6.23
C SER A 16 0.78 -10.83 -6.86
N ARG A 17 0.36 -10.18 -7.94
CA ARG A 17 -0.83 -10.58 -8.69
C ARG A 17 -0.70 -10.10 -10.12
N VAL A 18 -1.19 -10.93 -11.05
CA VAL A 18 -1.27 -10.55 -12.47
C VAL A 18 -2.66 -10.03 -12.75
N PHE A 19 -2.73 -8.84 -13.32
CA PHE A 19 -3.99 -8.20 -13.72
C PHE A 19 -4.14 -8.25 -15.23
N ASP A 20 -5.35 -8.52 -15.70
CA ASP A 20 -5.67 -8.52 -17.12
C ASP A 20 -5.96 -7.08 -17.57
N ALA A 21 -4.91 -6.26 -17.56
CA ALA A 21 -4.98 -4.85 -17.94
C ALA A 21 -3.58 -4.35 -18.29
N PRO A 22 -3.44 -3.37 -19.17
CA PRO A 22 -2.13 -2.86 -19.55
C PRO A 22 -1.47 -2.11 -18.39
N ARG A 23 -0.15 -2.15 -18.36
CA ARG A 23 0.65 -1.55 -17.30
C ARG A 23 0.31 -0.08 -17.06
N LYS A 24 0.09 0.66 -18.11
CA LYS A 24 -0.25 2.07 -18.03
C LYS A 24 -1.54 2.30 -17.22
N LEU A 25 -2.52 1.45 -17.41
CA LEU A 25 -3.79 1.55 -16.66
C LEU A 25 -3.62 1.15 -15.21
N VAL A 26 -2.87 0.06 -14.94
CA VAL A 26 -2.60 -0.37 -13.56
C VAL A 26 -1.82 0.73 -12.82
N TRP A 27 -0.82 1.30 -13.47
CA TRP A 27 -0.07 2.43 -12.91
C TRP A 27 -0.99 3.62 -12.59
N ALA A 28 -1.85 3.99 -13.54
CA ALA A 28 -2.78 5.10 -13.35
C ALA A 28 -3.72 4.85 -12.16
N ALA A 29 -4.14 3.60 -11.97
CA ALA A 29 -5.02 3.24 -10.86
C ALA A 29 -4.41 3.58 -9.49
N PHE A 30 -3.09 3.50 -9.38
CA PHE A 30 -2.36 3.82 -8.15
C PHE A 30 -1.85 5.25 -8.06
N THR A 31 -1.86 6.00 -9.15
CA THR A 31 -1.19 7.30 -9.20
C THR A 31 -2.11 8.48 -9.46
N GLU A 32 -3.40 8.24 -9.61
CA GLU A 32 -4.39 9.30 -9.78
C GLU A 32 -5.38 9.23 -8.62
N ALA A 33 -5.47 10.33 -7.87
CA ALA A 33 -6.30 10.39 -6.67
C ALA A 33 -7.77 10.04 -6.96
N GLU A 34 -8.30 10.47 -8.10
CA GLU A 34 -9.69 10.18 -8.47
C GLU A 34 -9.92 8.69 -8.74
N ARG A 35 -8.93 8.00 -9.30
CA ARG A 35 -9.02 6.57 -9.52
C ARG A 35 -8.93 5.79 -8.21
N MET A 36 -8.04 6.22 -7.31
CA MET A 36 -7.91 5.60 -5.99
C MET A 36 -9.22 5.64 -5.20
N LYS A 37 -10.03 6.67 -5.37
CA LYS A 37 -11.33 6.77 -4.70
C LYS A 37 -12.26 5.60 -5.03
N GLU A 38 -12.10 4.99 -6.17
CA GLU A 38 -13.05 3.97 -6.65
C GLU A 38 -12.73 2.56 -6.15
N TRP A 39 -11.49 2.30 -5.74
CA TRP A 39 -11.13 0.93 -5.38
C TRP A 39 -10.24 0.78 -4.15
N TRP A 40 -9.59 1.85 -3.69
CA TRP A 40 -8.60 1.75 -2.62
C TRP A 40 -9.25 1.37 -1.29
N GLY A 41 -8.58 0.49 -0.55
CA GLY A 41 -8.98 0.08 0.78
C GLY A 41 -9.58 -1.32 0.84
N PRO A 42 -9.79 -1.84 2.04
CA PRO A 42 -10.39 -3.16 2.21
C PRO A 42 -11.83 -3.20 1.69
N LYS A 43 -12.27 -4.40 1.35
CA LYS A 43 -13.63 -4.60 0.87
C LYS A 43 -14.66 -4.10 1.88
N GLY A 44 -15.64 -3.35 1.39
CA GLY A 44 -16.68 -2.77 2.24
C GLY A 44 -16.37 -1.37 2.76
N PHE A 45 -15.11 -0.92 2.61
CA PHE A 45 -14.74 0.45 2.96
C PHE A 45 -14.98 1.38 1.79
N THR A 46 -15.22 2.66 2.10
CA THR A 46 -15.34 3.71 1.07
C THR A 46 -14.27 4.75 1.30
N VAL A 47 -13.77 5.32 0.21
CA VAL A 47 -12.77 6.40 0.29
C VAL A 47 -13.52 7.72 0.45
N VAL A 48 -13.28 8.40 1.57
CA VAL A 48 -13.93 9.68 1.88
C VAL A 48 -13.01 10.86 1.64
N ALA A 49 -11.72 10.62 1.48
CA ALA A 49 -10.73 11.65 1.12
C ALA A 49 -9.60 11.00 0.34
N SER A 50 -9.11 11.70 -0.68
CA SER A 50 -8.04 11.19 -1.53
C SER A 50 -7.32 12.38 -2.14
N LYS A 51 -6.11 12.64 -1.66
CA LYS A 51 -5.32 13.80 -2.09
C LYS A 51 -3.89 13.36 -2.37
N MET A 52 -3.43 13.57 -3.59
CA MET A 52 -2.14 13.07 -4.03
C MET A 52 -1.29 14.16 -4.66
N ASP A 53 -0.03 14.23 -4.23
CA ASP A 53 1.02 15.02 -4.86
C ASP A 53 2.08 14.02 -5.30
N LEU A 54 1.99 13.56 -6.55
CA LEU A 54 2.82 12.47 -7.06
C LEU A 54 4.18 12.96 -7.53
N ARG A 55 5.11 13.03 -6.60
CA ARG A 55 6.50 13.37 -6.87
C ARG A 55 7.37 12.89 -5.70
N PRO A 56 8.67 12.72 -5.90
CA PRO A 56 9.55 12.44 -4.76
C PRO A 56 9.40 13.55 -3.71
N GLY A 57 9.17 13.16 -2.47
CA GLY A 57 8.89 14.11 -1.38
C GLY A 57 7.42 14.51 -1.26
N GLY A 58 6.60 14.20 -2.27
CA GLY A 58 5.16 14.44 -2.20
C GLY A 58 4.45 13.37 -1.38
N THR A 59 3.15 13.54 -1.20
CA THR A 59 2.36 12.65 -0.35
C THR A 59 1.06 12.21 -1.01
N TYR A 60 0.56 11.07 -0.55
CA TYR A 60 -0.82 10.67 -0.78
C TYR A 60 -1.47 10.54 0.59
N HIS A 61 -2.52 11.32 0.84
CA HIS A 61 -3.26 11.30 2.10
C HIS A 61 -4.69 10.89 1.81
N TYR A 62 -5.18 9.88 2.51
CA TYR A 62 -6.50 9.33 2.25
C TYR A 62 -7.25 9.02 3.54
N GLY A 63 -8.57 9.06 3.44
CA GLY A 63 -9.46 8.64 4.51
C GLY A 63 -10.38 7.54 4.02
N LEU A 64 -10.58 6.54 4.86
CA LEU A 64 -11.46 5.42 4.59
C LEU A 64 -12.56 5.38 5.64
N LYS A 65 -13.77 5.03 5.20
CA LYS A 65 -14.89 4.85 6.11
C LYS A 65 -15.29 3.37 6.09
N ALA A 66 -15.30 2.77 7.27
CA ALA A 66 -15.71 1.38 7.44
C ALA A 66 -17.23 1.23 7.35
N PRO A 67 -17.74 0.02 7.11
CA PRO A 67 -19.18 -0.21 7.08
C PRO A 67 -19.92 0.23 8.35
N ASN A 68 -19.23 0.19 9.50
CA ASN A 68 -19.80 0.64 10.78
C ASN A 68 -19.75 2.15 10.98
N GLY A 69 -19.24 2.91 10.00
CA GLY A 69 -19.16 4.35 10.05
C GLY A 69 -17.87 4.92 10.63
N SER A 70 -16.99 4.09 11.18
CA SER A 70 -15.72 4.59 11.72
C SER A 70 -14.76 4.97 10.60
N ALA A 71 -13.93 5.98 10.83
CA ALA A 71 -12.97 6.48 9.85
C ALA A 71 -11.55 6.02 10.18
N MET A 72 -10.78 5.78 9.15
CA MET A 72 -9.36 5.42 9.25
C MET A 72 -8.60 6.26 8.24
N TRP A 73 -7.48 6.83 8.67
CA TRP A 73 -6.66 7.68 7.81
C TRP A 73 -5.30 7.05 7.57
N GLY A 74 -4.74 7.27 6.39
CA GLY A 74 -3.43 6.78 6.02
C GLY A 74 -2.69 7.76 5.15
N LYS A 75 -1.38 7.56 5.07
CA LYS A 75 -0.49 8.49 4.37
C LYS A 75 0.68 7.75 3.72
N PHE A 76 0.99 8.16 2.50
CA PHE A 76 2.22 7.76 1.81
C PHE A 76 3.11 9.00 1.69
N VAL A 77 4.41 8.80 1.86
CA VAL A 77 5.41 9.82 1.50
C VAL A 77 6.28 9.20 0.40
N PHE A 78 6.19 9.75 -0.80
CA PHE A 78 6.88 9.18 -1.96
C PHE A 78 8.38 9.44 -1.89
N ARG A 79 9.17 8.43 -2.21
CA ARG A 79 10.62 8.53 -2.28
C ARG A 79 11.14 8.37 -3.71
N GLU A 80 10.52 7.46 -4.47
CA GLU A 80 10.93 7.22 -5.85
C GLU A 80 9.68 7.00 -6.71
N ILE A 81 9.62 7.68 -7.83
CA ILE A 81 8.56 7.51 -8.82
C ILE A 81 9.24 7.27 -10.17
N LYS A 82 9.13 6.06 -10.68
CA LYS A 82 9.64 5.70 -12.01
C LYS A 82 8.48 5.14 -12.82
N ALA A 83 7.77 6.03 -13.46
CA ALA A 83 6.56 5.68 -14.22
C ALA A 83 6.92 4.91 -15.49
N PRO A 84 6.15 3.91 -15.86
CA PRO A 84 5.07 3.25 -15.14
C PRO A 84 5.52 1.95 -14.46
N GLU A 85 6.77 1.89 -14.00
CA GLU A 85 7.45 0.65 -13.60
C GLU A 85 7.55 0.45 -12.10
N ARG A 86 7.78 1.53 -11.34
CA ARG A 86 8.15 1.37 -9.94
C ARG A 86 7.83 2.61 -9.11
N MET A 87 7.37 2.40 -7.90
CA MET A 87 7.29 3.45 -6.89
C MET A 87 7.75 2.94 -5.55
N VAL A 88 8.40 3.81 -4.78
CA VAL A 88 8.84 3.54 -3.42
C VAL A 88 8.28 4.63 -2.54
N PHE A 89 7.68 4.25 -1.44
CA PHE A 89 7.13 5.22 -0.49
C PHE A 89 7.15 4.68 0.92
N ILE A 90 7.06 5.59 1.88
CA ILE A 90 6.86 5.25 3.29
C ILE A 90 5.38 5.44 3.57
N ASN A 91 4.72 4.41 4.09
CA ASN A 91 3.31 4.52 4.46
C ASN A 91 3.13 4.37 5.96
N SER A 92 2.09 4.98 6.47
CA SER A 92 1.76 4.98 7.88
C SER A 92 0.26 5.21 8.06
N PHE A 93 -0.24 4.92 9.25
CA PHE A 93 -1.53 5.46 9.66
C PHE A 93 -1.36 6.96 9.88
N SER A 94 -2.45 7.69 9.76
CA SER A 94 -2.41 9.14 9.97
C SER A 94 -3.69 9.61 10.66
N ASP A 95 -3.66 10.87 11.08
CA ASP A 95 -4.88 11.55 11.49
C ASP A 95 -5.46 12.30 10.30
N GLU A 96 -6.60 12.93 10.51
CA GLU A 96 -7.31 13.67 9.46
C GLU A 96 -6.48 14.84 8.93
N ALA A 97 -5.61 15.40 9.75
CA ALA A 97 -4.74 16.52 9.37
C ALA A 97 -3.48 16.08 8.62
N GLY A 98 -3.22 14.77 8.52
CA GLY A 98 -2.05 14.24 7.83
C GLY A 98 -0.86 13.97 8.72
N GLY A 99 -1.02 14.04 10.04
CA GLY A 99 0.03 13.66 10.98
C GLY A 99 0.17 12.15 11.07
N ILE A 100 1.39 11.67 11.30
CA ILE A 100 1.65 10.24 11.43
C ILE A 100 1.15 9.75 12.80
N THR A 101 0.38 8.67 12.81
CA THR A 101 -0.16 8.09 14.04
C THR A 101 0.12 6.60 14.09
N ARG A 102 -0.05 6.02 15.27
CA ARG A 102 0.05 4.58 15.43
C ARG A 102 -1.24 3.90 15.02
N HIS A 103 -1.13 2.61 14.72
CA HIS A 103 -2.29 1.76 14.46
C HIS A 103 -3.22 1.85 15.67
N PRO A 104 -4.50 2.18 15.46
CA PRO A 104 -5.41 2.44 16.58
C PRO A 104 -5.65 1.23 17.50
N MET A 105 -5.46 0.01 17.00
CA MET A 105 -5.74 -1.20 17.76
C MET A 105 -4.51 -2.09 17.97
N ALA A 106 -3.34 -1.67 17.49
CA ALA A 106 -2.11 -2.47 17.57
C ALA A 106 -0.92 -1.54 17.85
N PRO A 107 -0.68 -1.18 19.12
CA PRO A 107 0.36 -0.19 19.45
C PRO A 107 1.78 -0.62 19.10
N THR A 108 2.02 -1.91 18.91
CA THR A 108 3.33 -2.43 18.51
C THR A 108 3.47 -2.65 17.01
N TRP A 109 2.45 -2.25 16.23
CA TRP A 109 2.56 -2.23 14.78
C TRP A 109 3.56 -1.15 14.39
N PRO A 110 4.45 -1.39 13.40
CA PRO A 110 5.43 -0.39 12.99
C PRO A 110 4.78 0.96 12.68
N LEU A 111 5.38 2.03 13.18
CA LEU A 111 4.87 3.36 12.93
C LEU A 111 4.93 3.68 11.43
N GLU A 112 6.02 3.27 10.79
CA GLU A 112 6.24 3.50 9.36
C GLU A 112 6.63 2.21 8.66
N MET A 113 6.18 2.07 7.40
CA MET A 113 6.46 0.93 6.55
C MET A 113 7.12 1.41 5.27
N LEU A 114 8.16 0.69 4.83
CA LEU A 114 8.73 0.90 3.51
C LEU A 114 7.96 0.05 2.51
N SER A 115 7.46 0.68 1.46
CA SER A 115 6.67 0.01 0.42
C SER A 115 7.37 0.15 -0.91
N ILE A 116 7.52 -0.96 -1.61
CA ILE A 116 8.10 -1.01 -2.95
C ILE A 116 7.08 -1.69 -3.85
N PHE A 117 6.57 -0.95 -4.82
CA PHE A 117 5.60 -1.47 -5.79
C PHE A 117 6.26 -1.51 -7.15
N THR A 118 6.25 -2.68 -7.81
CA THR A 118 6.77 -2.84 -9.17
C THR A 118 5.66 -3.31 -10.09
N PHE A 119 5.68 -2.78 -11.32
CA PHE A 119 4.66 -3.06 -12.33
C PHE A 119 5.38 -3.57 -13.57
N GLU A 120 5.25 -4.86 -13.86
CA GLU A 120 5.92 -5.51 -14.98
C GLU A 120 4.93 -5.91 -16.05
N GLU A 121 5.29 -5.68 -17.30
CA GLU A 121 4.47 -6.14 -18.41
C GLU A 121 4.56 -7.65 -18.54
N GLU A 122 3.41 -8.28 -18.74
CA GLU A 122 3.30 -9.73 -18.98
C GLU A 122 2.70 -9.98 -20.35
N PRO A 123 2.97 -11.16 -20.95
CA PRO A 123 2.40 -11.49 -22.27
C PRO A 123 0.87 -11.35 -22.28
N GLY A 124 0.34 -10.89 -23.41
CA GLY A 124 -1.10 -10.74 -23.58
C GLY A 124 -1.68 -9.43 -23.07
N GLY A 125 -0.84 -8.40 -22.89
CA GLY A 125 -1.32 -7.10 -22.40
C GLY A 125 -1.67 -7.10 -20.94
N LYS A 126 -1.06 -7.98 -20.16
CA LYS A 126 -1.28 -8.11 -18.72
C LYS A 126 -0.18 -7.43 -17.94
N THR A 127 -0.41 -7.23 -16.66
CA THR A 127 0.55 -6.59 -15.77
C THR A 127 0.71 -7.38 -14.48
N LYS A 128 1.95 -7.63 -14.11
CA LYS A 128 2.25 -8.22 -12.81
C LYS A 128 2.62 -7.10 -11.84
N LEU A 129 1.82 -6.97 -10.79
CA LEU A 129 2.09 -6.07 -9.68
C LEU A 129 2.74 -6.88 -8.57
N ALA A 130 3.89 -6.41 -8.09
CA ALA A 130 4.53 -6.99 -6.91
C ALA A 130 4.63 -5.91 -5.83
N ILE A 131 4.23 -6.24 -4.63
CA ILE A 131 4.24 -5.35 -3.47
C ILE A 131 5.17 -5.95 -2.43
N ARG A 132 6.15 -5.17 -2.00
CA ARG A 132 7.06 -5.55 -0.93
C ARG A 132 6.93 -4.57 0.21
N TRP A 133 6.71 -5.09 1.41
CA TRP A 133 6.58 -4.30 2.63
C TRP A 133 7.64 -4.71 3.64
N ALA A 134 8.20 -3.72 4.32
CA ALA A 134 9.13 -3.93 5.43
C ALA A 134 8.94 -2.82 6.46
N PRO A 135 9.11 -3.10 7.76
CA PRO A 135 9.11 -2.04 8.77
C PRO A 135 10.26 -1.06 8.50
N HIS A 136 10.00 0.22 8.70
CA HIS A 136 10.98 1.29 8.48
C HIS A 136 11.29 1.98 9.79
N ASN A 137 12.58 2.04 10.17
CA ASN A 137 13.01 2.63 11.43
C ASN A 137 12.25 2.06 12.63
N ALA A 138 12.07 0.74 12.63
CA ALA A 138 11.22 0.08 13.61
C ALA A 138 12.01 -0.49 14.76
N THR A 139 11.34 -0.63 15.90
CA THR A 139 11.91 -1.30 17.07
C THR A 139 11.88 -2.82 16.89
N ALA A 140 12.62 -3.55 17.73
CA ALA A 140 12.59 -5.01 17.70
C ALA A 140 11.19 -5.55 17.95
N GLU A 141 10.43 -4.93 18.83
CA GLU A 141 9.05 -5.32 19.13
C GLU A 141 8.14 -5.09 17.91
N GLU A 142 8.34 -3.99 17.21
CA GLU A 142 7.58 -3.69 15.99
C GLU A 142 7.89 -4.70 14.88
N HIS A 143 9.16 -5.09 14.74
CA HIS A 143 9.53 -6.15 13.79
C HIS A 143 8.84 -7.47 14.12
N LYS A 144 8.78 -7.82 15.40
CA LYS A 144 8.11 -9.03 15.86
C LYS A 144 6.62 -9.04 15.51
N THR A 145 5.95 -7.92 15.75
CA THR A 145 4.53 -7.75 15.43
C THR A 145 4.32 -7.88 13.93
N PHE A 146 5.19 -7.26 13.14
CA PHE A 146 5.12 -7.35 11.68
C PHE A 146 5.24 -8.80 11.22
N ASP A 147 6.24 -9.53 11.71
CA ASP A 147 6.45 -10.93 11.34
C ASP A 147 5.25 -11.81 11.67
N ALA A 148 4.63 -11.57 12.82
CA ALA A 148 3.48 -12.34 13.27
C ALA A 148 2.20 -12.00 12.49
N SER A 149 2.21 -10.92 11.71
CA SER A 149 1.01 -10.40 11.03
C SER A 149 0.97 -10.66 9.53
N HIS A 150 1.90 -11.45 8.99
CA HIS A 150 1.95 -11.70 7.53
C HIS A 150 0.64 -12.27 6.98
N ASP A 151 -0.01 -13.19 7.70
CA ASP A 151 -1.28 -13.74 7.24
C ASP A 151 -2.38 -12.69 7.19
N ASN A 152 -2.44 -11.82 8.19
CA ASN A 152 -3.41 -10.73 8.21
C ASN A 152 -3.17 -9.74 7.08
N MET A 153 -1.90 -9.44 6.79
CA MET A 153 -1.54 -8.57 5.66
C MET A 153 -1.95 -9.19 4.33
N ARG A 154 -1.75 -10.50 4.19
CA ARG A 154 -2.12 -11.21 2.96
C ARG A 154 -3.62 -11.16 2.74
N GLN A 155 -4.41 -11.30 3.79
CA GLN A 155 -5.87 -11.20 3.71
C GLN A 155 -6.31 -9.77 3.36
N GLY A 156 -5.72 -8.77 4.01
CA GLY A 156 -6.04 -7.38 3.75
C GLY A 156 -5.71 -6.96 2.33
N TRP A 157 -4.50 -7.28 1.89
CA TRP A 157 -4.09 -6.99 0.50
C TRP A 157 -4.90 -7.78 -0.50
N GLY A 158 -5.23 -9.04 -0.19
CA GLY A 158 -6.07 -9.86 -1.05
C GLY A 158 -7.40 -9.19 -1.36
N GLY A 159 -8.07 -8.69 -0.32
CA GLY A 159 -9.33 -7.97 -0.50
C GLY A 159 -9.19 -6.68 -1.30
N THR A 160 -8.14 -5.91 -1.00
CA THR A 160 -7.86 -4.67 -1.72
C THR A 160 -7.55 -4.94 -3.20
N LEU A 161 -6.75 -5.97 -3.49
CA LEU A 161 -6.41 -6.31 -4.87
C LEU A 161 -7.60 -6.89 -5.64
N GLU A 162 -8.54 -7.54 -4.96
CA GLU A 162 -9.80 -7.95 -5.59
C GLU A 162 -10.61 -6.73 -6.03
N GLN A 163 -10.62 -5.68 -5.21
CA GLN A 163 -11.28 -4.42 -5.58
C GLN A 163 -10.61 -3.78 -6.78
N LEU A 164 -9.29 -3.83 -6.85
CA LEU A 164 -8.55 -3.34 -8.01
C LEU A 164 -8.90 -4.16 -9.25
N THR A 165 -8.99 -5.48 -9.12
CA THR A 165 -9.37 -6.36 -10.23
C THR A 165 -10.73 -5.94 -10.81
N ALA A 166 -11.72 -5.71 -9.95
CA ALA A 166 -13.04 -5.29 -10.37
C ALA A 166 -13.03 -3.91 -11.04
N TYR A 167 -12.25 -2.98 -10.46
CA TYR A 167 -12.10 -1.64 -11.02
C TYR A 167 -11.48 -1.68 -12.42
N LEU A 168 -10.42 -2.47 -12.58
CA LEU A 168 -9.73 -2.58 -13.87
C LEU A 168 -10.64 -3.21 -14.94
N ALA A 169 -11.44 -4.19 -14.57
CA ALA A 169 -12.38 -4.82 -15.49
C ALA A 169 -13.39 -3.81 -16.03
N LYS A 170 -13.83 -2.86 -15.21
CA LYS A 170 -14.78 -1.82 -15.62
C LYS A 170 -14.14 -0.74 -16.49
N ASN A 171 -12.83 -0.50 -16.33
CA ASN A 171 -12.15 0.65 -16.95
C ASN A 171 -11.12 0.24 -18.00
N LYS A 172 -11.16 -0.99 -18.45
CA LYS A 172 -10.16 -1.59 -19.30
C LYS A 172 -10.14 -1.07 -20.73
N SER A 173 -11.26 -0.62 -21.23
CA SER A 173 -11.37 -0.14 -22.61
C SER A 173 -11.07 1.34 -22.74
#